data_db7e3f252027d9d8141793d600814c1a
#
_entry.id   db7e3f252027d9d8141793d600814c1a
#
_cell.length_a   1.000
_cell.length_b   1.000
_cell.length_c   1.000
_cell.angle_alpha   90.00
_cell.angle_beta   90.00
_cell.angle_gamma   90.00
#
_symmetry.space_group_name_H-M   'P 1'
#
loop_
_entity.id
_entity.type
_entity.pdbx_description
1 polymer ?
#
loop_
_entity_poly.entity_id
_entity_poly.type
_entity_poly.pdbx_seq_one_letter_code
_entity_poly.pdbx_strand_id
1 'polypeptide(L)'
;IPGLLLFLGIGMLAGTDGVGKIQFSNARLSNYIGTVALTFILFSGGLETKWNEVKPVVMRGSVLSTAGVFLTAFFLFVCAYYLIGLSFEVALLLSVIVSSTDAPAVFAIMRTSGMHLKTGLKPILEFESGSNDPMAVLLSMGAITILTADSYSAAVMLSDFVLQMAIGLGLGLAVGFGVGRFLQKWCLVYQGLYPVFGVGVVLVTFSLTQLLHGNGFLAVYLCGIVLGNTPFMYRRHLIRFQDSLAWIMQIGMFLILGLLVNPHEFNGIMLVSFACSLALMFVARPAAVFICL
;
A
#
# COMPACT_ATOMS: atom_id res chain seq x y z
N ILE A 1 -16.43 7.90 12.78
CA ILE A 1 -15.21 7.09 13.01
C ILE A 1 -14.93 6.33 11.71
N PRO A 2 -13.74 6.37 11.16
CA PRO A 2 -13.39 5.55 10.00
C PRO A 2 -13.64 4.07 10.31
N GLY A 3 -14.40 3.37 9.45
CA GLY A 3 -14.83 1.98 9.70
C GLY A 3 -13.66 1.03 9.98
N LEU A 4 -12.51 1.25 9.34
CA LEU A 4 -11.31 0.44 9.52
C LEU A 4 -10.75 0.51 10.96
N LEU A 5 -10.81 1.67 11.63
CA LEU A 5 -10.42 1.80 13.04
C LEU A 5 -11.33 1.01 13.99
N LEU A 6 -12.61 0.83 13.62
CA LEU A 6 -13.51 -0.06 14.37
C LEU A 6 -13.05 -1.51 14.31
N PHE A 7 -12.66 -2.00 13.12
CA PHE A 7 -12.17 -3.36 12.96
C PHE A 7 -10.83 -3.57 13.68
N LEU A 8 -9.95 -2.57 13.68
CA LEU A 8 -8.73 -2.57 14.50
C LEU A 8 -9.07 -2.69 15.98
N GLY A 9 -10.01 -1.85 16.48
CA GLY A 9 -10.47 -1.89 17.87
C GLY A 9 -11.13 -3.22 18.24
N ILE A 10 -11.94 -3.81 17.35
CA ILE A 10 -12.52 -5.14 17.54
C ILE A 10 -11.41 -6.20 17.63
N GLY A 11 -10.39 -6.12 16.79
CA GLY A 11 -9.21 -6.99 16.85
C GLY A 11 -8.48 -6.90 18.19
N MET A 12 -8.26 -5.67 18.71
CA MET A 12 -7.64 -5.45 20.04
C MET A 12 -8.51 -6.03 21.16
N LEU A 13 -9.83 -5.85 21.09
CA LEU A 13 -10.76 -6.41 22.09
C LEU A 13 -10.85 -7.94 22.03
N ALA A 14 -10.65 -8.54 20.86
CA ALA A 14 -10.60 -9.98 20.70
C ALA A 14 -9.23 -10.57 21.09
N GLY A 15 -8.15 -9.77 21.07
CA GLY A 15 -6.77 -10.18 21.33
C GLY A 15 -6.49 -10.58 22.79
N THR A 16 -5.21 -10.79 23.06
CA THR A 16 -4.71 -11.34 24.36
C THR A 16 -5.09 -10.49 25.56
N ASP A 17 -5.05 -9.17 25.42
CA ASP A 17 -5.39 -8.20 26.48
C ASP A 17 -6.86 -7.87 26.55
N GLY A 18 -7.62 -8.24 25.52
CA GLY A 18 -9.04 -7.94 25.41
C GLY A 18 -9.94 -9.00 26.04
N VAL A 19 -11.26 -8.81 25.89
CA VAL A 19 -12.28 -9.72 26.42
C VAL A 19 -12.23 -11.08 25.73
N GLY A 20 -11.82 -11.13 24.46
CA GLY A 20 -11.81 -12.36 23.65
C GLY A 20 -10.67 -13.32 24.00
N LYS A 21 -9.56 -12.85 24.60
CA LYS A 21 -8.38 -13.61 25.01
C LYS A 21 -7.83 -14.54 23.91
N ILE A 22 -7.97 -14.16 22.65
CA ILE A 22 -7.44 -14.93 21.51
C ILE A 22 -5.93 -14.72 21.46
N GLN A 23 -5.17 -15.78 21.73
CA GLN A 23 -3.71 -15.76 21.62
C GLN A 23 -3.30 -15.90 20.16
N PHE A 24 -3.01 -14.78 19.50
CA PHE A 24 -2.54 -14.75 18.14
C PHE A 24 -1.20 -14.02 18.04
N SER A 25 -0.12 -14.79 17.90
CA SER A 25 1.27 -14.28 17.86
C SER A 25 2.05 -14.76 16.62
N ASN A 26 1.34 -15.33 15.64
CA ASN A 26 1.99 -15.90 14.45
C ASN A 26 2.29 -14.82 13.40
N ALA A 27 3.46 -14.17 13.55
CA ALA A 27 3.92 -13.11 12.62
C ALA A 27 4.02 -13.60 11.16
N ARG A 28 4.39 -14.87 10.94
CA ARG A 28 4.48 -15.45 9.58
C ARG A 28 3.11 -15.55 8.91
N LEU A 29 2.11 -16.03 9.63
CA LEU A 29 0.73 -16.11 9.12
C LEU A 29 0.16 -14.72 8.86
N SER A 30 0.41 -13.77 9.76
CA SER A 30 0.00 -12.37 9.59
C SER A 30 0.61 -11.75 8.35
N ASN A 31 1.90 -11.99 8.10
CA ASN A 31 2.58 -11.51 6.90
C ASN A 31 1.98 -12.12 5.62
N TYR A 32 1.68 -13.42 5.59
CA TYR A 32 1.03 -14.04 4.43
C TYR A 32 -0.35 -13.45 4.16
N ILE A 33 -1.17 -13.32 5.20
CA ILE A 33 -2.52 -12.73 5.04
C ILE A 33 -2.41 -11.27 4.62
N GLY A 34 -1.51 -10.49 5.22
CA GLY A 34 -1.25 -9.10 4.83
C GLY A 34 -0.78 -8.97 3.38
N THR A 35 0.12 -9.84 2.92
CA THR A 35 0.61 -9.87 1.54
C THR A 35 -0.52 -10.17 0.55
N VAL A 36 -1.34 -11.18 0.83
CA VAL A 36 -2.49 -11.52 -0.01
C VAL A 36 -3.51 -10.37 -0.01
N ALA A 37 -3.83 -9.84 1.16
CA ALA A 37 -4.76 -8.73 1.29
C ALA A 37 -4.30 -7.50 0.50
N LEU A 38 -3.05 -7.06 0.69
CA LEU A 38 -2.48 -5.91 -0.01
C LEU A 38 -2.47 -6.12 -1.53
N THR A 39 -2.20 -7.33 -2.00
CA THR A 39 -2.22 -7.67 -3.42
C THR A 39 -3.60 -7.41 -4.05
N PHE A 40 -4.69 -7.83 -3.40
CA PHE A 40 -6.04 -7.58 -3.89
C PHE A 40 -6.48 -6.11 -3.74
N ILE A 41 -6.08 -5.45 -2.66
CA ILE A 41 -6.36 -4.03 -2.42
C ILE A 41 -5.71 -3.18 -3.52
N LEU A 42 -4.44 -3.41 -3.83
CA LEU A 42 -3.71 -2.69 -4.87
C LEU A 42 -4.28 -2.94 -6.27
N PHE A 43 -4.67 -4.17 -6.57
CA PHE A 43 -5.32 -4.47 -7.86
C PHE A 43 -6.65 -3.73 -8.01
N SER A 44 -7.48 -3.73 -6.97
CA SER A 44 -8.75 -3.00 -6.97
C SER A 44 -8.53 -1.50 -7.13
N GLY A 45 -7.58 -0.90 -6.40
CA GLY A 45 -7.20 0.49 -6.56
C GLY A 45 -6.71 0.81 -7.98
N GLY A 46 -5.93 -0.10 -8.57
CA GLY A 46 -5.51 0.02 -9.97
C GLY A 46 -6.68 -0.03 -10.96
N LEU A 47 -7.66 -0.94 -10.77
CA LEU A 47 -8.85 -1.04 -11.61
C LEU A 47 -9.72 0.23 -11.59
N GLU A 48 -9.77 0.92 -10.46
CA GLU A 48 -10.54 2.17 -10.30
C GLU A 48 -9.81 3.39 -10.86
N THR A 49 -8.49 3.32 -10.99
CA THR A 49 -7.64 4.41 -11.48
C THR A 49 -7.93 4.71 -12.96
N LYS A 50 -8.53 5.88 -13.24
CA LYS A 50 -8.84 6.32 -14.59
C LYS A 50 -7.64 6.99 -15.24
N TRP A 51 -7.04 6.34 -16.22
CA TRP A 51 -5.84 6.82 -16.90
C TRP A 51 -5.97 8.24 -17.46
N ASN A 52 -7.13 8.60 -18.00
CA ASN A 52 -7.36 9.94 -18.55
C ASN A 52 -7.31 11.04 -17.49
N GLU A 53 -7.69 10.75 -16.25
CA GLU A 53 -7.65 11.70 -15.13
C GLU A 53 -6.24 11.76 -14.52
N VAL A 54 -5.51 10.64 -14.52
CA VAL A 54 -4.17 10.51 -13.94
C VAL A 54 -3.07 10.96 -14.90
N LYS A 55 -3.21 10.71 -16.21
CA LYS A 55 -2.21 11.04 -17.23
C LYS A 55 -1.60 12.45 -17.08
N PRO A 56 -2.36 13.54 -16.88
CA PRO A 56 -1.79 14.88 -16.75
C PRO A 56 -1.00 15.09 -15.45
N VAL A 57 -1.19 14.24 -14.46
CA VAL A 57 -0.58 14.35 -13.12
C VAL A 57 0.41 13.24 -12.79
N VAL A 58 0.60 12.27 -13.71
CA VAL A 58 1.50 11.11 -13.51
C VAL A 58 2.88 11.52 -13.01
N MET A 59 3.50 12.53 -13.63
CA MET A 59 4.85 12.96 -13.25
C MET A 59 4.91 13.44 -11.79
N ARG A 60 3.95 14.27 -11.40
CA ARG A 60 3.87 14.79 -10.02
C ARG A 60 3.54 13.68 -9.02
N GLY A 61 2.57 12.83 -9.37
CA GLY A 61 2.20 11.68 -8.55
C GLY A 61 3.35 10.67 -8.40
N SER A 62 4.10 10.38 -9.47
CA SER A 62 5.27 9.51 -9.41
C SER A 62 6.41 10.09 -8.58
N VAL A 63 6.67 11.38 -8.66
CA VAL A 63 7.68 12.03 -7.79
C VAL A 63 7.25 11.97 -6.32
N LEU A 64 5.97 12.23 -6.03
CA LEU A 64 5.46 12.14 -4.65
C LEU A 64 5.48 10.71 -4.11
N SER A 65 5.08 9.72 -4.91
CA SER A 65 5.05 8.31 -4.48
C SER A 65 6.43 7.66 -4.38
N THR A 66 7.48 8.26 -4.93
CA THR A 66 8.85 7.75 -4.85
C THR A 66 9.72 8.66 -3.99
N ALA A 67 10.16 9.81 -4.52
CA ALA A 67 10.99 10.76 -3.80
C ALA A 67 10.26 11.34 -2.57
N GLY A 68 8.96 11.60 -2.66
CA GLY A 68 8.16 12.11 -1.54
C GLY A 68 8.08 11.13 -0.38
N VAL A 69 7.90 9.83 -0.64
CA VAL A 69 7.91 8.78 0.38
C VAL A 69 9.29 8.67 1.03
N PHE A 70 10.34 8.64 0.22
CA PHE A 70 11.72 8.61 0.71
C PHE A 70 12.05 9.83 1.59
N LEU A 71 11.71 11.05 1.14
CA LEU A 71 11.93 12.27 1.91
C LEU A 71 11.09 12.30 3.19
N THR A 72 9.84 11.82 3.14
CA THR A 72 9.00 11.70 4.34
C THR A 72 9.64 10.77 5.36
N ALA A 73 10.10 9.59 4.92
CA ALA A 73 10.82 8.66 5.78
C ALA A 73 12.10 9.29 6.34
N PHE A 74 12.90 9.97 5.51
CA PHE A 74 14.13 10.63 5.93
C PHE A 74 13.87 11.72 6.98
N PHE A 75 12.94 12.64 6.75
CA PHE A 75 12.66 13.71 7.72
C PHE A 75 12.07 13.16 9.02
N LEU A 76 11.19 12.15 8.93
CA LEU A 76 10.67 11.52 10.13
C LEU A 76 11.76 10.76 10.89
N PHE A 77 12.68 10.07 10.20
CA PHE A 77 13.84 9.44 10.82
C PHE A 77 14.71 10.47 11.58
N VAL A 78 15.01 11.60 10.94
CA VAL A 78 15.80 12.67 11.58
C VAL A 78 15.09 13.19 12.84
N CYS A 79 13.78 13.43 12.77
CA CYS A 79 13.00 13.86 13.94
C CYS A 79 12.98 12.77 15.04
N ALA A 80 12.72 11.52 14.68
CA ALA A 80 12.60 10.41 15.62
C ALA A 80 13.94 10.11 16.32
N TYR A 81 15.03 10.12 15.58
CA TYR A 81 16.36 9.83 16.12
C TYR A 81 16.97 10.99 16.92
N TYR A 82 17.00 12.20 16.34
CA TYR A 82 17.71 13.33 16.95
C TYR A 82 16.85 14.17 17.91
N LEU A 83 15.56 14.33 17.66
CA LEU A 83 14.68 15.18 18.48
C LEU A 83 13.94 14.39 19.55
N ILE A 84 13.49 13.18 19.23
CA ILE A 84 12.71 12.33 20.14
C ILE A 84 13.63 11.37 20.91
N GLY A 85 14.82 11.05 20.36
CA GLY A 85 15.82 10.21 21.03
C GLY A 85 15.56 8.71 20.95
N LEU A 86 14.88 8.23 19.89
CA LEU A 86 14.71 6.80 19.63
C LEU A 86 16.02 6.15 19.20
N SER A 87 16.16 4.84 19.43
CA SER A 87 17.29 4.10 18.88
C SER A 87 17.29 4.14 17.35
N PHE A 88 18.45 3.96 16.73
CA PHE A 88 18.61 4.00 15.28
C PHE A 88 17.67 3.03 14.58
N GLU A 89 17.57 1.79 15.08
CA GLU A 89 16.77 0.74 14.50
C GLU A 89 15.27 1.06 14.53
N VAL A 90 14.81 1.52 15.70
CA VAL A 90 13.39 1.86 15.89
C VAL A 90 13.02 3.09 15.06
N ALA A 91 13.87 4.13 15.06
CA ALA A 91 13.64 5.34 14.28
C ALA A 91 13.61 5.04 12.77
N LEU A 92 14.52 4.18 12.27
CA LEU A 92 14.58 3.78 10.87
C LEU A 92 13.32 2.99 10.47
N LEU A 93 13.00 1.93 11.20
CA LEU A 93 11.83 1.10 10.88
C LEU A 93 10.52 1.89 10.98
N LEU A 94 10.35 2.66 12.07
CA LEU A 94 9.16 3.50 12.24
C LEU A 94 8.98 4.46 11.07
N SER A 95 10.05 5.16 10.69
CA SER A 95 9.98 6.19 9.64
C SER A 95 9.62 5.62 8.27
N VAL A 96 10.17 4.47 7.89
CA VAL A 96 9.86 3.86 6.58
C VAL A 96 8.48 3.24 6.55
N ILE A 97 8.01 2.60 7.64
CA ILE A 97 6.69 1.99 7.73
C ILE A 97 5.59 3.05 7.64
N VAL A 98 5.76 4.19 8.34
CA VAL A 98 4.73 5.24 8.43
C VAL A 98 4.81 6.26 7.30
N SER A 99 5.78 6.13 6.38
CA SER A 99 5.98 7.08 5.27
C SER A 99 4.91 6.99 4.17
N SER A 100 4.23 5.86 4.04
CA SER A 100 3.10 5.68 3.11
C SER A 100 1.84 6.38 3.61
N THR A 101 0.99 6.79 2.68
CA THR A 101 -0.28 7.47 2.95
C THR A 101 -1.45 6.72 2.34
N ASP A 102 -2.56 6.63 3.08
CA ASP A 102 -3.81 5.98 2.64
C ASP A 102 -4.84 7.04 2.19
N ALA A 103 -4.97 7.25 0.88
CA ALA A 103 -5.97 8.17 0.33
C ALA A 103 -7.43 7.70 0.51
N PRO A 104 -7.79 6.41 0.38
CA PRO A 104 -9.13 5.91 0.70
C PRO A 104 -9.67 6.38 2.04
N ALA A 105 -8.87 6.32 3.12
CA ALA A 105 -9.29 6.82 4.44
C ALA A 105 -9.56 8.33 4.42
N VAL A 106 -8.68 9.11 3.77
CA VAL A 106 -8.84 10.57 3.63
C VAL A 106 -10.12 10.90 2.86
N PHE A 107 -10.37 10.24 1.72
CA PHE A 107 -11.58 10.48 0.93
C PHE A 107 -12.86 10.05 1.65
N ALA A 108 -12.83 8.99 2.45
CA ALA A 108 -13.97 8.60 3.26
C ALA A 108 -14.36 9.70 4.28
N ILE A 109 -13.37 10.30 4.96
CA ILE A 109 -13.58 11.41 5.90
C ILE A 109 -14.08 12.66 5.16
N MET A 110 -13.51 12.99 4.02
CA MET A 110 -13.91 14.17 3.24
C MET A 110 -15.35 14.07 2.71
N ARG A 111 -15.76 12.89 2.25
CA ARG A 111 -17.16 12.66 1.83
C ARG A 111 -18.15 12.90 2.97
N THR A 112 -17.83 12.45 4.16
CA THR A 112 -18.71 12.64 5.35
C THR A 112 -18.72 14.08 5.84
N SER A 113 -17.64 14.84 5.59
CA SER A 113 -17.51 16.25 6.01
C SER A 113 -18.00 17.25 4.96
N GLY A 114 -18.45 16.79 3.79
CA GLY A 114 -18.90 17.67 2.69
C GLY A 114 -17.78 18.54 2.07
N MET A 115 -16.53 18.24 2.36
CA MET A 115 -15.38 18.96 1.80
C MET A 115 -15.06 18.49 0.39
N HIS A 116 -14.82 19.45 -0.51
CA HIS A 116 -14.43 19.17 -1.89
C HIS A 116 -12.98 19.62 -2.14
N LEU A 117 -12.19 18.74 -2.77
CA LEU A 117 -10.85 19.08 -3.21
C LEU A 117 -10.89 20.01 -4.43
N LYS A 118 -9.89 20.88 -4.54
CA LYS A 118 -9.67 21.65 -5.77
C LYS A 118 -9.49 20.70 -6.95
N THR A 119 -9.97 21.13 -8.11
CA THR A 119 -9.85 20.38 -9.37
C THR A 119 -8.40 19.97 -9.62
N GLY A 120 -8.17 18.68 -9.86
CA GLY A 120 -6.85 18.11 -10.14
C GLY A 120 -6.09 17.54 -8.93
N LEU A 121 -6.44 17.89 -7.68
CA LEU A 121 -5.77 17.32 -6.51
C LEU A 121 -6.18 15.85 -6.24
N LYS A 122 -7.45 15.53 -6.48
CA LYS A 122 -7.97 14.17 -6.26
C LYS A 122 -7.20 13.11 -7.06
N PRO A 123 -6.99 13.25 -8.40
CA PRO A 123 -6.21 12.28 -9.17
C PRO A 123 -4.74 12.17 -8.73
N ILE A 124 -4.11 13.25 -8.24
CA ILE A 124 -2.75 13.22 -7.71
C ILE A 124 -2.71 12.34 -6.45
N LEU A 125 -3.63 12.58 -5.50
CA LEU A 125 -3.69 11.83 -4.25
C LEU A 125 -4.05 10.36 -4.46
N GLU A 126 -4.99 10.05 -5.38
CA GLU A 126 -5.35 8.68 -5.73
C GLU A 126 -4.17 7.93 -6.36
N PHE A 127 -3.46 8.56 -7.28
CA PHE A 127 -2.30 7.95 -7.93
C PHE A 127 -1.10 7.83 -6.98
N GLU A 128 -0.83 8.87 -6.19
CA GLU A 128 0.23 8.85 -5.18
C GLU A 128 0.01 7.71 -4.19
N SER A 129 -1.18 7.63 -3.58
CA SER A 129 -1.50 6.61 -2.59
C SER A 129 -1.46 5.19 -3.15
N GLY A 130 -1.97 4.95 -4.36
CA GLY A 130 -1.89 3.63 -4.97
C GLY A 130 -0.46 3.20 -5.37
N SER A 131 0.44 4.19 -5.56
CA SER A 131 1.82 3.94 -5.99
C SER A 131 2.83 4.01 -4.84
N ASN A 132 2.50 4.62 -3.69
CA ASN A 132 3.42 4.76 -2.56
C ASN A 132 3.50 3.49 -1.69
N ASP A 133 2.45 2.66 -1.64
CA ASP A 133 2.45 1.40 -0.90
C ASP A 133 3.55 0.44 -1.36
N PRO A 134 3.69 0.15 -2.68
CA PRO A 134 4.82 -0.63 -3.18
C PRO A 134 6.18 -0.04 -2.80
N MET A 135 6.29 1.29 -2.77
CA MET A 135 7.52 1.99 -2.39
C MET A 135 7.83 1.84 -0.89
N ALA A 136 6.82 1.99 -0.03
CA ALA A 136 6.99 1.81 1.41
C ALA A 136 7.38 0.37 1.78
N VAL A 137 6.81 -0.63 1.11
CA VAL A 137 7.21 -2.04 1.28
C VAL A 137 8.68 -2.23 0.91
N LEU A 138 9.14 -1.66 -0.22
CA LEU A 138 10.55 -1.74 -0.62
C LEU A 138 11.48 -1.05 0.35
N LEU A 139 11.13 0.15 0.82
CA LEU A 139 11.93 0.87 1.83
C LEU A 139 11.99 0.09 3.15
N SER A 140 10.88 -0.52 3.57
CA SER A 140 10.83 -1.34 4.78
C SER A 140 11.71 -2.59 4.66
N MET A 141 11.67 -3.28 3.52
CA MET A 141 12.55 -4.40 3.23
C MET A 141 14.02 -3.98 3.21
N GLY A 142 14.33 -2.84 2.58
CA GLY A 142 15.68 -2.26 2.59
C GLY A 142 16.17 -1.91 3.99
N ALA A 143 15.33 -1.30 4.82
CA ALA A 143 15.65 -0.99 6.21
C ALA A 143 15.94 -2.27 7.02
N ILE A 144 15.12 -3.32 6.88
CA ILE A 144 15.36 -4.62 7.51
C ILE A 144 16.71 -5.20 7.06
N THR A 145 17.01 -5.14 5.76
CA THR A 145 18.29 -5.65 5.24
C THR A 145 19.48 -4.88 5.84
N ILE A 146 19.40 -3.54 5.93
CA ILE A 146 20.44 -2.72 6.57
C ILE A 146 20.67 -3.14 8.04
N LEU A 147 19.62 -3.49 8.76
CA LEU A 147 19.69 -3.86 10.17
C LEU A 147 20.13 -5.30 10.41
N THR A 148 19.97 -6.20 9.43
CA THR A 148 20.22 -7.63 9.60
C THR A 148 21.47 -8.15 8.86
N ALA A 149 21.99 -7.41 7.89
CA ALA A 149 23.14 -7.84 7.09
C ALA A 149 24.45 -7.34 7.68
N ASP A 150 25.43 -8.25 7.87
CA ASP A 150 26.76 -7.93 8.43
C ASP A 150 27.63 -7.06 7.51
N SER A 151 27.38 -7.09 6.21
CA SER A 151 28.07 -6.24 5.24
C SER A 151 27.12 -5.81 4.12
N TYR A 152 26.98 -4.52 3.93
CA TYR A 152 26.00 -3.99 3.02
C TYR A 152 26.57 -2.91 2.10
N SER A 153 26.37 -3.06 0.78
CA SER A 153 26.72 -2.05 -0.20
C SER A 153 25.49 -1.27 -0.65
N ALA A 154 25.47 0.04 -0.41
CA ALA A 154 24.38 0.91 -0.86
C ALA A 154 24.17 0.85 -2.39
N ALA A 155 25.24 0.57 -3.15
CA ALA A 155 25.17 0.42 -4.61
C ALA A 155 24.37 -0.85 -5.00
N VAL A 156 24.56 -1.96 -4.30
CA VAL A 156 23.81 -3.20 -4.53
C VAL A 156 22.33 -2.99 -4.21
N MET A 157 22.02 -2.32 -3.12
CA MET A 157 20.62 -1.98 -2.76
C MET A 157 19.95 -1.14 -3.86
N LEU A 158 20.61 -0.10 -4.29
CA LEU A 158 20.05 0.74 -5.34
C LEU A 158 19.85 -0.04 -6.64
N SER A 159 20.77 -0.91 -7.01
CA SER A 159 20.63 -1.76 -8.20
C SER A 159 19.47 -2.74 -8.07
N ASP A 160 19.34 -3.41 -6.91
CA ASP A 160 18.23 -4.33 -6.63
C ASP A 160 16.89 -3.62 -6.63
N PHE A 161 16.83 -2.42 -6.03
CA PHE A 161 15.66 -1.58 -6.06
C PHE A 161 15.23 -1.24 -7.49
N VAL A 162 16.15 -0.74 -8.31
CA VAL A 162 15.86 -0.39 -9.71
C VAL A 162 15.42 -1.61 -10.51
N LEU A 163 16.09 -2.74 -10.30
CA LEU A 163 15.73 -4.00 -10.97
C LEU A 163 14.35 -4.50 -10.57
N GLN A 164 14.02 -4.52 -9.27
CA GLN A 164 12.70 -4.92 -8.78
C GLN A 164 11.59 -4.03 -9.34
N MET A 165 11.82 -2.72 -9.40
CA MET A 165 10.87 -1.76 -9.99
C MET A 165 10.73 -1.98 -11.51
N ALA A 166 11.81 -2.18 -12.23
CA ALA A 166 11.79 -2.40 -13.68
C ALA A 166 11.05 -3.70 -14.05
N ILE A 167 11.32 -4.80 -13.35
CA ILE A 167 10.64 -6.09 -13.54
C ILE A 167 9.16 -5.96 -13.19
N GLY A 168 8.83 -5.34 -12.07
CA GLY A 168 7.44 -5.11 -11.63
C GLY A 168 6.65 -4.30 -12.66
N LEU A 169 7.23 -3.21 -13.16
CA LEU A 169 6.63 -2.38 -14.19
C LEU A 169 6.46 -3.16 -15.51
N GLY A 170 7.50 -3.83 -15.98
CA GLY A 170 7.47 -4.58 -17.24
C GLY A 170 6.43 -5.71 -17.22
N LEU A 171 6.42 -6.53 -16.17
CA LEU A 171 5.48 -7.64 -16.04
C LEU A 171 4.05 -7.16 -15.79
N GLY A 172 3.85 -6.16 -14.95
CA GLY A 172 2.51 -5.61 -14.69
C GLY A 172 1.86 -5.07 -15.97
N LEU A 173 2.61 -4.34 -16.77
CA LEU A 173 2.13 -3.87 -18.07
C LEU A 173 1.93 -5.02 -19.07
N ALA A 174 2.89 -5.95 -19.18
CA ALA A 174 2.80 -7.08 -20.12
C ALA A 174 1.58 -7.97 -19.83
N VAL A 175 1.38 -8.36 -18.57
CA VAL A 175 0.21 -9.15 -18.16
C VAL A 175 -1.07 -8.34 -18.35
N GLY A 176 -1.10 -7.07 -17.93
CA GLY A 176 -2.27 -6.21 -18.08
C GLY A 176 -2.71 -6.05 -19.53
N PHE A 177 -1.79 -5.76 -20.46
CA PHE A 177 -2.10 -5.66 -21.88
C PHE A 177 -2.43 -7.02 -22.48
N GLY A 178 -1.74 -8.10 -22.12
CA GLY A 178 -2.00 -9.46 -22.59
C GLY A 178 -3.40 -9.92 -22.22
N VAL A 179 -3.76 -9.82 -20.95
CA VAL A 179 -5.08 -10.17 -20.41
C VAL A 179 -6.17 -9.24 -20.98
N GLY A 180 -5.89 -7.94 -21.10
CA GLY A 180 -6.81 -6.99 -21.70
C GLY A 180 -7.16 -7.35 -23.15
N ARG A 181 -6.15 -7.65 -23.98
CA ARG A 181 -6.35 -8.14 -25.35
C ARG A 181 -7.09 -9.49 -25.40
N PHE A 182 -6.76 -10.39 -24.49
CA PHE A 182 -7.46 -11.67 -24.40
C PHE A 182 -8.96 -11.46 -24.15
N LEU A 183 -9.32 -10.65 -23.14
CA LEU A 183 -10.73 -10.37 -22.79
C LEU A 183 -11.48 -9.55 -23.85
N GLN A 184 -10.78 -8.76 -24.66
CA GLN A 184 -11.38 -8.07 -25.82
C GLN A 184 -11.71 -9.02 -26.96
N LYS A 185 -10.84 -10.00 -27.21
CA LYS A 185 -10.98 -10.92 -28.34
C LYS A 185 -11.85 -12.12 -28.00
N TRP A 186 -11.77 -12.63 -26.77
CA TRP A 186 -12.44 -13.81 -26.30
C TRP A 186 -13.40 -13.47 -25.17
N CYS A 187 -14.71 -13.63 -25.42
CA CYS A 187 -15.72 -13.49 -24.38
C CYS A 187 -15.80 -14.78 -23.56
N LEU A 188 -15.71 -14.66 -22.24
CA LEU A 188 -15.99 -15.80 -21.35
C LEU A 188 -17.49 -16.11 -21.42
N VAL A 189 -17.83 -17.40 -21.47
CA VAL A 189 -19.19 -17.87 -21.70
C VAL A 189 -20.18 -17.40 -20.63
N TYR A 190 -19.71 -17.34 -19.36
CA TYR A 190 -20.53 -16.95 -18.23
C TYR A 190 -20.01 -15.68 -17.56
N GLN A 191 -20.93 -14.77 -17.24
CA GLN A 191 -20.65 -13.52 -16.55
C GLN A 191 -19.88 -13.71 -15.22
N GLY A 192 -20.22 -14.76 -14.45
CA GLY A 192 -19.58 -15.08 -13.17
C GLY A 192 -18.11 -15.54 -13.30
N LEU A 193 -17.64 -15.90 -14.49
CA LEU A 193 -16.24 -16.28 -14.70
C LEU A 193 -15.28 -15.07 -14.69
N TYR A 194 -15.75 -13.86 -15.01
CA TYR A 194 -14.89 -12.68 -15.03
C TYR A 194 -14.30 -12.34 -13.66
N PRO A 195 -15.06 -12.34 -12.55
CA PRO A 195 -14.53 -12.20 -11.21
C PRO A 195 -13.48 -13.26 -10.85
N VAL A 196 -13.78 -14.53 -11.09
CA VAL A 196 -12.87 -15.66 -10.79
C VAL A 196 -11.59 -15.56 -11.61
N PHE A 197 -11.73 -15.25 -12.90
CA PHE A 197 -10.58 -15.00 -13.79
C PHE A 197 -9.72 -13.83 -13.26
N GLY A 198 -10.37 -12.75 -12.79
CA GLY A 198 -9.67 -11.62 -12.16
C GLY A 198 -8.84 -12.04 -10.95
N VAL A 199 -9.36 -12.89 -10.06
CA VAL A 199 -8.60 -13.48 -8.94
C VAL A 199 -7.37 -14.23 -9.45
N GLY A 200 -7.54 -15.07 -10.47
CA GLY A 200 -6.44 -15.80 -11.11
C GLY A 200 -5.36 -14.85 -11.66
N VAL A 201 -5.78 -13.78 -12.36
CA VAL A 201 -4.86 -12.76 -12.89
C VAL A 201 -4.04 -12.11 -11.79
N VAL A 202 -4.66 -11.73 -10.68
CA VAL A 202 -3.99 -11.12 -9.52
C VAL A 202 -2.91 -12.05 -8.97
N LEU A 203 -3.28 -13.29 -8.66
CA LEU A 203 -2.37 -14.27 -8.06
C LEU A 203 -1.21 -14.63 -9.01
N VAL A 204 -1.50 -14.86 -10.29
CA VAL A 204 -0.47 -15.18 -11.30
C VAL A 204 0.47 -13.98 -11.50
N THR A 205 -0.06 -12.77 -11.62
CA THR A 205 0.77 -11.56 -11.79
C THR A 205 1.71 -11.37 -10.62
N PHE A 206 1.19 -11.46 -9.39
CA PHE A 206 1.99 -11.33 -8.18
C PHE A 206 3.07 -12.41 -8.10
N SER A 207 2.66 -13.69 -8.19
CA SER A 207 3.57 -14.83 -8.03
C SER A 207 4.64 -14.89 -9.12
N LEU A 208 4.27 -14.62 -10.38
CA LEU A 208 5.23 -14.60 -11.49
C LEU A 208 6.26 -13.48 -11.31
N THR A 209 5.82 -12.31 -10.85
CA THR A 209 6.72 -11.18 -10.61
C THR A 209 7.68 -11.47 -9.46
N GLN A 210 7.18 -12.05 -8.37
CA GLN A 210 8.02 -12.46 -7.24
C GLN A 210 9.03 -13.53 -7.63
N LEU A 211 8.64 -14.50 -8.45
CA LEU A 211 9.53 -15.55 -8.96
C LEU A 211 10.71 -14.97 -9.76
N LEU A 212 10.48 -13.88 -10.46
CA LEU A 212 11.51 -13.17 -11.24
C LEU A 212 12.22 -12.06 -10.43
N HIS A 213 12.10 -12.09 -9.10
CA HIS A 213 12.67 -11.10 -8.18
C HIS A 213 12.24 -9.66 -8.47
N GLY A 214 11.02 -9.46 -9.01
CA GLY A 214 10.42 -8.15 -9.23
C GLY A 214 9.46 -7.75 -8.09
N ASN A 215 9.06 -6.47 -8.07
CA ASN A 215 8.04 -6.00 -7.15
C ASN A 215 6.64 -6.43 -7.59
N GLY A 216 6.11 -7.49 -6.97
CA GLY A 216 4.77 -8.04 -7.26
C GLY A 216 3.63 -7.07 -6.98
N PHE A 217 3.75 -6.22 -5.97
CA PHE A 217 2.73 -5.23 -5.62
C PHE A 217 2.58 -4.17 -6.71
N LEU A 218 3.71 -3.64 -7.20
CA LEU A 218 3.72 -2.71 -8.33
C LEU A 218 3.15 -3.36 -9.59
N ALA A 219 3.53 -4.60 -9.88
CA ALA A 219 3.05 -5.31 -11.06
C ALA A 219 1.53 -5.48 -11.05
N VAL A 220 0.96 -5.89 -9.91
CA VAL A 220 -0.48 -6.08 -9.74
C VAL A 220 -1.23 -4.75 -9.85
N TYR A 221 -0.72 -3.68 -9.25
CA TYR A 221 -1.31 -2.34 -9.36
C TYR A 221 -1.36 -1.85 -10.81
N LEU A 222 -0.24 -1.96 -11.54
CA LEU A 222 -0.17 -1.57 -12.96
C LEU A 222 -1.05 -2.45 -13.85
N CYS A 223 -1.09 -3.77 -13.60
CA CYS A 223 -2.01 -4.68 -14.28
C CYS A 223 -3.47 -4.23 -14.06
N GLY A 224 -3.83 -3.85 -12.83
CA GLY A 224 -5.13 -3.28 -12.49
C GLY A 224 -5.44 -2.01 -13.28
N ILE A 225 -4.50 -1.04 -13.36
CA ILE A 225 -4.67 0.19 -14.15
C ILE A 225 -4.95 -0.15 -15.62
N VAL A 226 -4.17 -1.03 -16.23
CA VAL A 226 -4.35 -1.39 -17.64
C VAL A 226 -5.71 -2.03 -17.86
N LEU A 227 -6.10 -3.03 -17.04
CA LEU A 227 -7.40 -3.70 -17.16
C LEU A 227 -8.56 -2.75 -16.84
N GLY A 228 -8.41 -1.90 -15.85
CA GLY A 228 -9.40 -0.88 -15.48
C GLY A 228 -9.69 0.10 -16.62
N ASN A 229 -8.76 0.36 -17.52
CA ASN A 229 -8.92 1.28 -18.66
C ASN A 229 -9.14 0.56 -19.99
N THR A 230 -9.14 -0.79 -19.99
CA THR A 230 -9.41 -1.58 -21.20
C THR A 230 -10.91 -1.85 -21.34
N PRO A 231 -11.54 -1.55 -22.49
CA PRO A 231 -12.94 -1.88 -22.74
C PRO A 231 -13.10 -3.37 -23.04
N PHE A 232 -13.85 -4.11 -22.21
CA PHE A 232 -14.24 -5.51 -22.45
C PHE A 232 -15.62 -5.79 -21.85
N MET A 233 -16.23 -6.90 -22.28
CA MET A 233 -17.54 -7.32 -21.83
C MET A 233 -17.53 -7.63 -20.32
N TYR A 234 -18.56 -7.22 -19.58
CA TYR A 234 -18.70 -7.42 -18.14
C TYR A 234 -17.60 -6.80 -17.25
N ARG A 235 -16.83 -5.82 -17.76
CA ARG A 235 -15.81 -5.10 -16.99
C ARG A 235 -16.33 -4.57 -15.64
N ARG A 236 -17.56 -4.02 -15.62
CA ARG A 236 -18.17 -3.49 -14.39
C ARG A 236 -18.39 -4.56 -13.32
N HIS A 237 -18.66 -5.82 -13.72
CA HIS A 237 -18.81 -6.93 -12.78
C HIS A 237 -17.48 -7.33 -12.16
N LEU A 238 -16.42 -7.37 -12.97
CA LEU A 238 -15.07 -7.59 -12.48
C LEU A 238 -14.69 -6.53 -11.43
N ILE A 239 -14.84 -5.24 -11.76
CA ILE A 239 -14.47 -4.13 -10.88
C ILE A 239 -15.25 -4.21 -9.55
N ARG A 240 -16.57 -4.35 -9.60
CA ARG A 240 -17.41 -4.43 -8.37
C ARG A 240 -17.04 -5.60 -7.47
N PHE A 241 -16.75 -6.75 -8.06
CA PHE A 241 -16.34 -7.91 -7.28
C PHE A 241 -14.98 -7.70 -6.63
N GLN A 242 -13.99 -7.18 -7.37
CA GLN A 242 -12.66 -6.90 -6.84
C GLN A 242 -12.70 -5.83 -5.76
N ASP A 243 -13.53 -4.81 -5.90
CA ASP A 243 -13.76 -3.80 -4.87
C ASP A 243 -14.34 -4.43 -3.59
N SER A 244 -15.39 -5.27 -3.71
CA SER A 244 -15.94 -5.99 -2.56
C SER A 244 -14.91 -6.91 -1.89
N LEU A 245 -14.09 -7.59 -2.69
CA LEU A 245 -13.03 -8.46 -2.18
C LEU A 245 -11.94 -7.64 -1.46
N ALA A 246 -11.55 -6.49 -2.03
CA ALA A 246 -10.59 -5.58 -1.41
C ALA A 246 -11.09 -5.08 -0.04
N TRP A 247 -12.38 -4.74 0.09
CA TRP A 247 -12.99 -4.39 1.37
C TRP A 247 -12.90 -5.52 2.39
N ILE A 248 -13.21 -6.76 2.01
CA ILE A 248 -13.09 -7.93 2.89
C ILE A 248 -11.63 -8.12 3.32
N MET A 249 -10.68 -7.99 2.39
CA MET A 249 -9.25 -8.10 2.68
C MET A 249 -8.78 -6.99 3.63
N GLN A 250 -9.23 -5.76 3.44
CA GLN A 250 -8.94 -4.63 4.31
C GLN A 250 -9.45 -4.86 5.73
N ILE A 251 -10.71 -5.28 5.88
CA ILE A 251 -11.30 -5.62 7.16
C ILE A 251 -10.49 -6.72 7.86
N GLY A 252 -10.19 -7.80 7.14
CA GLY A 252 -9.40 -8.92 7.68
C GLY A 252 -8.01 -8.50 8.14
N MET A 253 -7.32 -7.66 7.35
CA MET A 253 -6.00 -7.13 7.68
C MET A 253 -6.03 -6.26 8.96
N PHE A 254 -7.01 -5.36 9.10
CA PHE A 254 -7.13 -4.52 10.29
C PHE A 254 -7.54 -5.31 11.54
N LEU A 255 -8.37 -6.36 11.39
CA LEU A 255 -8.68 -7.28 12.48
C LEU A 255 -7.43 -8.04 12.97
N ILE A 256 -6.65 -8.58 12.06
CA ILE A 256 -5.41 -9.31 12.39
C ILE A 256 -4.37 -8.36 13.01
N LEU A 257 -4.24 -7.16 12.45
CA LEU A 257 -3.37 -6.13 13.03
C LEU A 257 -3.79 -5.81 14.47
N GLY A 258 -5.11 -5.68 14.71
CA GLY A 258 -5.64 -5.47 16.06
C GLY A 258 -5.34 -6.64 17.03
N LEU A 259 -5.43 -7.90 16.55
CA LEU A 259 -5.08 -9.08 17.34
C LEU A 259 -3.59 -9.14 17.75
N LEU A 260 -2.70 -8.55 16.93
CA LEU A 260 -1.26 -8.49 17.20
C LEU A 260 -0.87 -7.39 18.18
N VAL A 261 -1.75 -6.41 18.38
CA VAL A 261 -1.48 -5.26 19.24
C VAL A 261 -1.85 -5.59 20.69
N ASN A 262 -0.93 -5.32 21.61
CA ASN A 262 -1.13 -5.44 23.04
C ASN A 262 -1.35 -4.06 23.67
N PRO A 263 -2.59 -3.66 23.99
CA PRO A 263 -2.89 -2.33 24.52
C PRO A 263 -2.16 -1.95 25.81
N HIS A 264 -1.81 -2.93 26.66
CA HIS A 264 -1.09 -2.66 27.91
C HIS A 264 0.33 -2.08 27.68
N GLU A 265 0.95 -2.35 26.52
CA GLU A 265 2.27 -1.83 26.17
C GLU A 265 2.24 -0.34 25.78
N PHE A 266 1.05 0.23 25.52
CA PHE A 266 0.93 1.63 25.12
C PHE A 266 1.30 2.63 26.21
N ASN A 267 1.16 2.30 27.49
CA ASN A 267 1.39 3.22 28.60
C ASN A 267 2.80 3.82 28.61
N GLY A 268 3.81 3.09 28.10
CA GLY A 268 5.21 3.54 28.05
C GLY A 268 5.57 4.35 26.79
N ILE A 269 4.81 4.18 25.69
CA ILE A 269 5.18 4.70 24.37
C ILE A 269 4.23 5.77 23.83
N MET A 270 3.12 6.04 24.53
CA MET A 270 2.07 6.95 24.06
C MET A 270 2.59 8.35 23.73
N LEU A 271 3.41 8.95 24.61
CA LEU A 271 3.95 10.29 24.42
C LEU A 271 4.90 10.33 23.22
N VAL A 272 5.74 9.33 23.08
CA VAL A 272 6.70 9.18 21.96
C VAL A 272 5.96 9.00 20.64
N SER A 273 4.96 8.14 20.61
CA SER A 273 4.12 7.92 19.43
C SER A 273 3.36 9.17 19.02
N PHE A 274 2.85 9.95 20.00
CA PHE A 274 2.18 11.21 19.73
C PHE A 274 3.16 12.25 19.17
N ALA A 275 4.37 12.36 19.73
CA ALA A 275 5.42 13.25 19.21
C ALA A 275 5.83 12.87 17.79
N CYS A 276 6.03 11.58 17.48
CA CYS A 276 6.30 11.09 16.13
C CYS A 276 5.16 11.42 15.15
N SER A 277 3.90 11.29 15.58
CA SER A 277 2.74 11.63 14.75
C SER A 277 2.67 13.12 14.42
N LEU A 278 2.97 13.99 15.40
CA LEU A 278 3.08 15.44 15.18
C LEU A 278 4.24 15.77 14.23
N ALA A 279 5.41 15.15 14.43
CA ALA A 279 6.56 15.33 13.55
C ALA A 279 6.25 14.90 12.11
N LEU A 280 5.55 13.78 11.92
CA LEU A 280 5.10 13.33 10.60
C LEU A 280 4.16 14.33 9.95
N MET A 281 3.13 14.76 10.69
CA MET A 281 2.04 15.59 10.17
C MET A 281 2.49 17.03 9.86
N PHE A 282 3.32 17.64 10.71
CA PHE A 282 3.65 19.06 10.62
C PHE A 282 5.05 19.33 10.05
N VAL A 283 5.95 18.36 10.06
CA VAL A 283 7.34 18.55 9.61
C VAL A 283 7.65 17.66 8.42
N ALA A 284 7.63 16.32 8.59
CA ALA A 284 8.14 15.39 7.59
C ALA A 284 7.33 15.43 6.30
N ARG A 285 6.00 15.30 6.40
CA ARG A 285 5.14 15.27 5.24
C ARG A 285 5.05 16.61 4.49
N PRO A 286 4.83 17.77 5.15
CA PRO A 286 4.87 19.05 4.47
C PRO A 286 6.22 19.32 3.80
N ALA A 287 7.35 19.09 4.49
CA ALA A 287 8.67 19.30 3.91
C ALA A 287 8.88 18.44 2.64
N ALA A 288 8.54 17.16 2.68
CA ALA A 288 8.65 16.27 1.53
C ALA A 288 7.79 16.76 0.35
N VAL A 289 6.53 17.14 0.61
CA VAL A 289 5.62 17.63 -0.43
C VAL A 289 6.11 18.94 -1.05
N PHE A 290 6.57 19.91 -0.24
CA PHE A 290 7.08 21.18 -0.75
C PHE A 290 8.38 21.04 -1.57
N ILE A 291 9.20 20.04 -1.26
CA ILE A 291 10.41 19.77 -2.05
C ILE A 291 10.08 19.10 -3.39
N CYS A 292 9.04 18.25 -3.42
CA CYS A 292 8.65 17.47 -4.60
C CYS A 292 7.75 18.23 -5.59
N LEU A 293 7.06 19.27 -5.17
CA LEU A 293 6.09 20.05 -5.97
C LEU A 293 6.53 21.49 -6.18
#